data_6d3d144530f5a4611ccbcd14c6549481
#
_entry.id   6d3d144530f5a4611ccbcd14c6549481
#
_cell.length_a   1.000
_cell.length_b   1.000
_cell.length_c   1.000
_cell.angle_alpha   90.00
_cell.angle_beta   90.00
_cell.angle_gamma   90.00
#
_symmetry.space_group_name_H-M   'P 1'
#
loop_
_entity.id
_entity.type
_entity.pdbx_description
1 polymer ?
#
loop_
_entity_poly.entity_id
_entity_poly.type
_entity_poly.pdbx_seq_one_letter_code
_entity_poly.pdbx_strand_id
1 'polypeptide(L)'
;MSWNQLTVDVPDNLVDAVVGELSGDAVAGVWETESPRPGFARLILYFSSGYDFEKVEHHVRTVFSRSGRQHPRISKTVVEECDWTEEWKKSYTSFPLGDDFFVIPSWESPVVPPDRFPIRIDPGQAFGTGTHETTQLTIEALERWVEPDQLILDVGTGSGILAIASRLLGAKKVIACDVDPVAVQVARANIERNGEDGIWTFCGSLDAVNKDSVHLAIANLTADLVLDLLPEFDRVLKRHGIAILSGILLDHSDEIRETIGRFHFTIYEELTRGQWLTLTCEKHVA
;
A
#
# COMPACT_ATOMS: atom_id res chain seq x y z
N MET A 1 -21.11 16.62 -1.36
CA MET A 1 -21.27 16.28 0.08
C MET A 1 -20.28 17.12 0.86
N SER A 2 -20.50 17.39 2.14
CA SER A 2 -19.51 18.10 2.96
C SER A 2 -18.78 17.10 3.84
N TRP A 3 -17.50 17.37 4.07
CA TRP A 3 -16.62 16.56 4.90
C TRP A 3 -16.20 17.34 6.15
N ASN A 4 -16.04 16.65 7.24
CA ASN A 4 -15.43 17.20 8.43
C ASN A 4 -13.92 16.96 8.37
N GLN A 5 -13.13 18.02 8.55
CA GLN A 5 -11.68 17.97 8.63
C GLN A 5 -11.22 18.28 10.05
N LEU A 6 -10.36 17.43 10.59
CA LEU A 6 -9.65 17.65 11.83
C LEU A 6 -8.16 17.70 11.56
N THR A 7 -7.49 18.77 11.96
CA THR A 7 -6.06 18.94 11.81
C THR A 7 -5.38 18.97 13.18
N VAL A 8 -4.34 18.17 13.34
CA VAL A 8 -3.59 18.04 14.59
C VAL A 8 -2.10 17.89 14.32
N ASP A 9 -1.24 18.59 15.07
CA ASP A 9 0.19 18.35 15.06
C ASP A 9 0.51 17.28 16.11
N VAL A 10 1.08 16.16 15.65
CA VAL A 10 1.39 14.95 16.43
C VAL A 10 2.90 14.76 16.46
N PRO A 11 3.53 14.46 17.60
CA PRO A 11 4.93 14.08 17.64
C PRO A 11 5.20 12.88 16.72
N ASP A 12 6.32 12.89 15.97
CA ASP A 12 6.62 11.87 14.96
C ASP A 12 6.48 10.44 15.52
N ASN A 13 6.92 10.20 16.75
CA ASN A 13 6.84 8.91 17.42
C ASN A 13 5.43 8.50 17.91
N LEU A 14 4.40 9.32 17.69
CA LEU A 14 3.00 9.01 18.06
C LEU A 14 2.07 8.96 16.84
N VAL A 15 2.58 9.20 15.64
CA VAL A 15 1.78 9.21 14.41
C VAL A 15 1.07 7.88 14.23
N ASP A 16 1.80 6.78 14.25
CA ASP A 16 1.24 5.43 14.07
C ASP A 16 0.21 5.06 15.13
N ALA A 17 0.47 5.46 16.39
CA ALA A 17 -0.46 5.22 17.49
C ALA A 17 -1.78 5.99 17.32
N VAL A 18 -1.71 7.24 16.79
CA VAL A 18 -2.90 8.04 16.51
C VAL A 18 -3.66 7.45 15.32
N VAL A 19 -2.97 7.09 14.25
CA VAL A 19 -3.59 6.49 13.06
C VAL A 19 -4.20 5.13 13.40
N GLY A 20 -3.50 4.31 14.16
CA GLY A 20 -3.96 2.99 14.61
C GLY A 20 -5.23 3.06 15.49
N GLU A 21 -5.32 3.99 16.42
CA GLU A 21 -6.52 4.19 17.27
C GLU A 21 -7.75 4.63 16.44
N LEU A 22 -7.51 5.25 15.29
CA LEU A 22 -8.57 5.72 14.38
C LEU A 22 -8.97 4.69 13.31
N SER A 23 -8.22 3.61 13.14
CA SER A 23 -8.43 2.59 12.09
C SER A 23 -9.72 1.78 12.22
N GLY A 24 -10.47 1.90 13.32
CA GLY A 24 -11.78 1.28 13.53
C GLY A 24 -12.96 2.23 13.34
N ASP A 25 -12.69 3.51 13.13
CA ASP A 25 -13.69 4.56 13.03
C ASP A 25 -13.93 4.97 11.57
N ALA A 26 -15.03 5.65 11.30
CA ALA A 26 -15.41 6.12 9.96
C ALA A 26 -14.52 7.29 9.45
N VAL A 27 -13.20 7.20 9.64
CA VAL A 27 -12.22 8.10 9.05
C VAL A 27 -12.06 7.73 7.60
N ALA A 28 -12.50 8.60 6.70
CA ALA A 28 -12.46 8.36 5.27
C ALA A 28 -11.06 8.53 4.67
N GLY A 29 -10.15 9.21 5.40
CA GLY A 29 -8.75 9.39 4.99
C GLY A 29 -7.92 10.10 6.06
N VAL A 30 -6.65 9.75 6.09
CA VAL A 30 -5.62 10.40 6.91
C VAL A 30 -4.54 10.92 5.96
N TRP A 31 -4.22 12.21 6.08
CA TRP A 31 -3.13 12.80 5.33
C TRP A 31 -2.07 13.29 6.31
N GLU A 32 -0.85 12.85 6.11
CA GLU A 32 0.33 13.29 6.85
C GLU A 32 1.09 14.34 6.03
N THR A 33 1.42 15.46 6.67
CA THR A 33 2.24 16.52 6.06
C THR A 33 3.28 17.02 7.07
N GLU A 34 4.26 17.77 6.59
CA GLU A 34 5.22 18.42 7.46
C GLU A 34 4.53 19.42 8.41
N SER A 35 4.81 19.31 9.70
CA SER A 35 4.39 20.30 10.68
C SER A 35 5.40 21.47 10.69
N PRO A 36 4.92 22.72 10.84
CA PRO A 36 5.84 23.86 11.12
C PRO A 36 6.63 23.70 12.43
N ARG A 37 6.30 22.68 13.23
CA ARG A 37 6.94 22.40 14.52
C ARG A 37 7.93 21.25 14.35
N PRO A 38 9.26 21.46 14.56
CA PRO A 38 10.26 20.40 14.45
C PRO A 38 9.96 19.20 15.37
N GLY A 39 10.09 17.97 14.85
CA GLY A 39 9.79 16.73 15.58
C GLY A 39 8.29 16.41 15.70
N PHE A 40 7.48 17.03 14.84
CA PHE A 40 6.05 16.78 14.74
C PHE A 40 5.65 16.62 13.28
N ALA A 41 4.78 15.66 13.01
CA ALA A 41 3.99 15.57 11.79
C ALA A 41 2.64 16.27 11.96
N ARG A 42 2.08 16.75 10.87
CA ARG A 42 0.72 17.26 10.84
C ARG A 42 -0.20 16.23 10.24
N LEU A 43 -1.14 15.73 11.04
CA LEU A 43 -2.20 14.86 10.58
C LEU A 43 -3.44 15.67 10.23
N ILE A 44 -3.98 15.40 9.06
CA ILE A 44 -5.24 15.93 8.57
C ILE A 44 -6.18 14.75 8.39
N LEU A 45 -7.21 14.68 9.23
CA LEU A 45 -8.16 13.57 9.31
C LEU A 45 -9.49 14.01 8.70
N TYR A 46 -10.09 13.13 7.93
CA TYR A 46 -11.31 13.41 7.20
C TYR A 46 -12.38 12.37 7.45
N PHE A 47 -13.60 12.81 7.70
CA PHE A 47 -14.73 11.95 7.99
C PHE A 47 -16.04 12.57 7.50
N SER A 48 -17.04 11.73 7.24
CA SER A 48 -18.33 12.19 6.73
C SER A 48 -18.99 13.21 7.64
N SER A 49 -19.77 14.13 7.09
CA SER A 49 -20.46 15.20 7.83
C SER A 49 -21.42 14.70 8.92
N GLY A 50 -21.83 13.42 8.86
CA GLY A 50 -22.69 12.79 9.87
C GLY A 50 -21.92 12.15 11.03
N TYR A 51 -20.58 12.17 11.00
CA TYR A 51 -19.76 11.56 12.06
C TYR A 51 -19.44 12.58 13.16
N ASP A 52 -19.40 12.06 14.41
CA ASP A 52 -19.23 12.90 15.58
C ASP A 52 -17.76 13.32 15.78
N PHE A 53 -17.47 14.60 15.59
CA PHE A 53 -16.17 15.20 15.86
C PHE A 53 -15.61 14.88 17.25
N GLU A 54 -16.48 14.80 18.25
CA GLU A 54 -16.06 14.60 19.65
C GLU A 54 -15.45 13.20 19.85
N LYS A 55 -15.89 12.20 19.08
CA LYS A 55 -15.32 10.86 19.14
C LYS A 55 -13.89 10.84 18.60
N VAL A 56 -13.68 11.40 17.41
CA VAL A 56 -12.34 11.47 16.80
C VAL A 56 -11.37 12.26 17.69
N GLU A 57 -11.83 13.41 18.18
CA GLU A 57 -11.05 14.22 19.12
C GLU A 57 -10.72 13.45 20.41
N HIS A 58 -11.67 12.68 20.92
CA HIS A 58 -11.47 11.87 22.12
C HIS A 58 -10.39 10.79 21.89
N HIS A 59 -10.40 10.10 20.75
CA HIS A 59 -9.38 9.11 20.41
C HIS A 59 -7.98 9.72 20.32
N VAL A 60 -7.83 10.82 19.58
CA VAL A 60 -6.55 11.54 19.52
C VAL A 60 -6.07 11.95 20.91
N ARG A 61 -6.93 12.54 21.74
CA ARG A 61 -6.59 12.95 23.12
C ARG A 61 -6.23 11.76 24.01
N THR A 62 -6.83 10.60 23.79
CA THR A 62 -6.54 9.38 24.54
C THR A 62 -5.10 8.91 24.29
N VAL A 63 -4.64 8.90 23.04
CA VAL A 63 -3.25 8.55 22.71
C VAL A 63 -2.27 9.50 23.41
N PHE A 64 -2.54 10.82 23.38
CA PHE A 64 -1.70 11.79 24.06
C PHE A 64 -1.67 11.60 25.59
N SER A 65 -2.81 11.30 26.18
CA SER A 65 -2.91 11.03 27.62
C SER A 65 -2.12 9.79 28.03
N ARG A 66 -2.23 8.69 27.24
CA ARG A 66 -1.47 7.45 27.48
C ARG A 66 0.04 7.66 27.37
N SER A 67 0.46 8.60 26.52
CA SER A 67 1.89 8.94 26.37
C SER A 67 2.41 9.96 27.41
N GLY A 68 1.57 10.40 28.35
CA GLY A 68 1.92 11.39 29.38
C GLY A 68 2.15 12.81 28.82
N ARG A 69 1.65 13.11 27.62
CA ARG A 69 1.81 14.42 26.96
C ARG A 69 0.59 15.30 27.14
N GLN A 70 0.80 16.60 27.03
CA GLN A 70 -0.32 17.57 27.01
C GLN A 70 -1.18 17.35 25.76
N HIS A 71 -2.49 17.54 25.90
CA HIS A 71 -3.43 17.44 24.79
C HIS A 71 -3.04 18.39 23.64
N PRO A 72 -3.11 17.90 22.39
CA PRO A 72 -2.76 18.71 21.23
C PRO A 72 -3.80 19.80 20.98
N ARG A 73 -3.38 20.84 20.27
CA ARG A 73 -4.33 21.74 19.62
C ARG A 73 -4.93 21.02 18.42
N ILE A 74 -6.25 20.98 18.38
CA ILE A 74 -7.01 20.37 17.29
C ILE A 74 -7.79 21.48 16.62
N SER A 75 -7.63 21.68 15.32
CA SER A 75 -8.47 22.55 14.52
C SER A 75 -9.52 21.75 13.77
N LYS A 76 -10.72 22.28 13.69
CA LYS A 76 -11.88 21.66 13.05
C LYS A 76 -12.36 22.58 11.93
N THR A 77 -12.59 22.01 10.76
CA THR A 77 -13.08 22.73 9.58
C THR A 77 -14.10 21.85 8.86
N VAL A 78 -15.09 22.44 8.25
CA VAL A 78 -15.99 21.74 7.32
C VAL A 78 -15.51 22.09 5.91
N VAL A 79 -15.24 21.07 5.10
CA VAL A 79 -14.73 21.24 3.74
C VAL A 79 -15.79 20.73 2.76
N GLU A 80 -16.11 21.50 1.73
CA GLU A 80 -16.98 21.07 0.66
C GLU A 80 -16.23 20.14 -0.31
N GLU A 81 -16.90 19.13 -0.83
CA GLU A 81 -16.35 18.02 -1.62
C GLU A 81 -15.55 18.47 -2.88
N CYS A 82 -15.80 19.67 -3.37
CA CYS A 82 -15.13 20.18 -4.56
C CYS A 82 -13.69 20.66 -4.35
N ASP A 83 -13.29 21.03 -3.12
CA ASP A 83 -11.95 21.60 -2.87
C ASP A 83 -10.87 20.51 -2.70
N TRP A 84 -11.27 19.33 -2.30
CA TRP A 84 -10.40 18.20 -1.99
C TRP A 84 -9.72 17.59 -3.19
N THR A 85 -10.54 17.23 -4.17
CA THR A 85 -10.09 16.55 -5.39
C THR A 85 -9.12 17.45 -6.18
N GLU A 86 -9.27 18.76 -6.08
CA GLU A 86 -8.46 19.72 -6.84
C GLU A 86 -7.12 20.05 -6.17
N GLU A 87 -7.05 20.18 -4.84
CA GLU A 87 -5.77 20.47 -4.16
C GLU A 87 -4.85 19.27 -4.16
N TRP A 88 -5.41 18.10 -3.93
CA TRP A 88 -4.66 16.86 -3.97
C TRP A 88 -4.15 16.52 -5.38
N LYS A 89 -4.96 16.71 -6.42
CA LYS A 89 -4.52 16.57 -7.80
C LYS A 89 -3.34 17.48 -8.18
N LYS A 90 -3.26 18.66 -7.58
CA LYS A 90 -2.14 19.59 -7.81
C LYS A 90 -0.81 19.10 -7.22
N SER A 91 -0.86 18.31 -6.16
CA SER A 91 0.34 17.78 -5.47
C SER A 91 0.80 16.43 -6.02
N TYR A 92 -0.09 15.65 -6.66
CA TYR A 92 0.23 14.37 -7.25
C TYR A 92 0.46 14.53 -8.76
N THR A 93 1.73 14.63 -9.13
CA THR A 93 2.19 14.79 -10.51
C THR A 93 2.87 13.54 -11.03
N SER A 94 3.12 13.44 -12.33
CA SER A 94 3.84 12.31 -12.93
C SER A 94 5.28 12.20 -12.42
N PHE A 95 5.74 10.97 -12.16
CA PHE A 95 7.06 10.71 -11.60
C PHE A 95 7.63 9.35 -12.07
N PRO A 96 8.96 9.18 -12.07
CA PRO A 96 9.60 7.89 -12.31
C PRO A 96 9.40 6.97 -11.09
N LEU A 97 9.18 5.66 -11.34
CA LEU A 97 9.02 4.63 -10.33
C LEU A 97 9.89 3.43 -10.72
N GLY A 98 10.80 3.03 -9.85
CA GLY A 98 11.83 2.05 -10.20
C GLY A 98 12.70 2.53 -11.39
N ASP A 99 13.31 1.58 -12.08
CA ASP A 99 14.10 1.84 -13.26
C ASP A 99 13.27 1.83 -14.54
N ASP A 100 12.19 1.02 -14.60
CA ASP A 100 11.45 0.72 -15.81
C ASP A 100 10.14 1.51 -15.95
N PHE A 101 9.62 2.16 -14.90
CA PHE A 101 8.27 2.72 -14.94
C PHE A 101 8.21 4.24 -14.83
N PHE A 102 7.11 4.80 -15.36
CA PHE A 102 6.73 6.18 -15.20
C PHE A 102 5.25 6.30 -14.86
N VAL A 103 4.95 6.73 -13.64
CA VAL A 103 3.58 6.86 -13.13
C VAL A 103 2.95 8.16 -13.62
N ILE A 104 1.72 8.07 -14.11
CA ILE A 104 0.98 9.17 -14.70
C ILE A 104 -0.43 9.20 -14.12
N PRO A 105 -0.82 10.25 -13.41
CA PRO A 105 -2.21 10.44 -13.01
C PRO A 105 -3.11 10.70 -14.23
N SER A 106 -4.40 10.36 -14.15
CA SER A 106 -5.32 10.45 -15.30
C SER A 106 -5.54 11.86 -15.84
N TRP A 107 -5.27 12.88 -15.04
CA TRP A 107 -5.39 14.29 -15.42
C TRP A 107 -4.12 14.87 -16.07
N GLU A 108 -3.06 14.09 -16.21
CA GLU A 108 -1.83 14.50 -16.86
C GLU A 108 -1.59 13.77 -18.19
N SER A 109 -0.85 14.40 -19.07
CA SER A 109 -0.43 13.83 -20.34
C SER A 109 1.02 14.24 -20.65
N PRO A 110 1.98 13.85 -19.81
CA PRO A 110 3.38 14.19 -19.98
C PRO A 110 4.00 13.43 -21.16
N VAL A 111 5.18 13.89 -21.59
CA VAL A 111 6.03 13.08 -22.46
C VAL A 111 6.67 11.98 -21.61
N VAL A 112 6.36 10.73 -21.93
CA VAL A 112 6.94 9.56 -21.24
C VAL A 112 8.37 9.36 -21.74
N PRO A 113 9.35 9.16 -20.87
CA PRO A 113 10.70 8.76 -21.27
C PRO A 113 10.67 7.48 -22.13
N PRO A 114 11.46 7.42 -23.21
CA PRO A 114 11.35 6.34 -24.21
C PRO A 114 11.77 4.96 -23.66
N ASP A 115 12.49 4.95 -22.56
CA ASP A 115 13.01 3.78 -21.86
C ASP A 115 12.12 3.32 -20.70
N ARG A 116 10.93 3.93 -20.50
CA ARG A 116 10.05 3.63 -19.40
C ARG A 116 8.64 3.24 -19.85
N PHE A 117 8.06 2.30 -19.16
CA PHE A 117 6.66 1.90 -19.31
C PHE A 117 5.74 2.89 -18.58
N PRO A 118 4.74 3.46 -19.23
CA PRO A 118 3.77 4.30 -18.55
C PRO A 118 2.81 3.46 -17.69
N ILE A 119 2.62 3.84 -16.43
CA ILE A 119 1.57 3.30 -15.56
C ILE A 119 0.59 4.43 -15.24
N ARG A 120 -0.63 4.34 -15.73
CA ARG A 120 -1.69 5.32 -15.46
C ARG A 120 -2.46 4.93 -14.22
N ILE A 121 -2.30 5.72 -13.15
CA ILE A 121 -2.96 5.47 -11.86
C ILE A 121 -3.78 6.68 -11.46
N ASP A 122 -5.05 6.44 -11.18
CA ASP A 122 -5.83 7.33 -10.34
C ASP A 122 -5.71 6.85 -8.90
N PRO A 123 -5.01 7.62 -8.07
CA PRO A 123 -4.86 7.28 -6.66
C PRO A 123 -6.17 7.56 -5.92
N GLY A 124 -7.18 6.79 -6.08
CA GLY A 124 -8.48 6.95 -5.44
C GLY A 124 -8.43 6.84 -3.90
N GLN A 125 -9.40 6.13 -3.32
CA GLN A 125 -9.43 5.82 -1.88
C GLN A 125 -8.60 4.58 -1.51
N ALA A 126 -7.87 3.97 -2.48
CA ALA A 126 -7.07 2.78 -2.26
C ALA A 126 -5.59 3.13 -2.06
N PHE A 127 -4.90 2.34 -1.24
CA PHE A 127 -3.44 2.42 -1.06
C PHE A 127 -2.68 2.04 -2.35
N GLY A 128 -1.42 2.46 -2.48
CA GLY A 128 -0.56 2.09 -3.61
C GLY A 128 -0.50 3.13 -4.71
N THR A 129 -0.26 4.38 -4.37
CA THR A 129 -0.08 5.49 -5.33
C THR A 129 1.29 5.48 -6.03
N GLY A 130 2.22 4.63 -5.58
CA GLY A 130 3.60 4.58 -6.10
C GLY A 130 4.59 5.48 -5.36
N THR A 131 4.14 6.45 -4.57
CA THR A 131 5.03 7.40 -3.87
C THR A 131 5.60 6.84 -2.58
N HIS A 132 4.94 5.86 -1.96
CA HIS A 132 5.36 5.28 -0.69
C HIS A 132 6.60 4.38 -0.87
N GLU A 133 7.52 4.39 0.10
CA GLU A 133 8.78 3.65 0.06
C GLU A 133 8.56 2.14 -0.15
N THR A 134 7.53 1.56 0.47
CA THR A 134 7.22 0.14 0.33
C THR A 134 6.81 -0.23 -1.09
N THR A 135 6.04 0.63 -1.78
CA THR A 135 5.68 0.43 -3.18
C THR A 135 6.91 0.53 -4.07
N GLN A 136 7.79 1.50 -3.82
CA GLN A 136 9.05 1.66 -4.55
C GLN A 136 9.95 0.42 -4.39
N LEU A 137 10.15 -0.06 -3.15
CA LEU A 137 10.93 -1.27 -2.88
C LEU A 137 10.32 -2.52 -3.54
N THR A 138 8.99 -2.63 -3.54
CA THR A 138 8.31 -3.76 -4.19
C THR A 138 8.50 -3.73 -5.70
N ILE A 139 8.43 -2.54 -6.31
CA ILE A 139 8.69 -2.37 -7.75
C ILE A 139 10.14 -2.75 -8.09
N GLU A 140 11.13 -2.31 -7.31
CA GLU A 140 12.53 -2.69 -7.51
C GLU A 140 12.75 -4.21 -7.42
N ALA A 141 12.03 -4.89 -6.53
CA ALA A 141 12.05 -6.34 -6.47
C ALA A 141 11.36 -6.97 -7.69
N LEU A 142 10.22 -6.43 -8.15
CA LEU A 142 9.54 -6.92 -9.35
C LEU A 142 10.40 -6.82 -10.61
N GLU A 143 11.10 -5.71 -10.81
CA GLU A 143 12.03 -5.49 -11.94
C GLU A 143 13.13 -6.55 -12.02
N ARG A 144 13.49 -7.19 -10.91
CA ARG A 144 14.52 -8.23 -10.82
C ARG A 144 13.98 -9.65 -10.94
N TRP A 145 12.75 -9.87 -10.44
CA TRP A 145 12.23 -11.22 -10.21
C TRP A 145 11.07 -11.63 -11.12
N VAL A 146 10.47 -10.69 -11.85
CA VAL A 146 9.43 -11.03 -12.83
C VAL A 146 10.08 -11.59 -14.09
N GLU A 147 9.64 -12.77 -14.48
CA GLU A 147 10.05 -13.43 -15.70
C GLU A 147 8.86 -13.63 -16.66
N PRO A 148 9.12 -13.71 -17.97
CA PRO A 148 8.08 -14.05 -18.95
C PRO A 148 7.37 -15.38 -18.60
N ASP A 149 6.12 -15.49 -19.05
CA ASP A 149 5.27 -16.69 -18.87
C ASP A 149 4.85 -17.02 -17.43
N GLN A 150 5.22 -16.22 -16.43
CA GLN A 150 4.80 -16.43 -15.04
C GLN A 150 3.30 -16.12 -14.84
N LEU A 151 2.67 -16.88 -13.92
CA LEU A 151 1.43 -16.51 -13.24
C LEU A 151 1.81 -15.84 -11.92
N ILE A 152 1.42 -14.58 -11.77
CA ILE A 152 1.71 -13.77 -10.58
C ILE A 152 0.43 -13.56 -9.76
N LEU A 153 0.56 -13.50 -8.45
CA LEU A 153 -0.50 -13.18 -7.51
C LEU A 153 -0.15 -11.91 -6.74
N ASP A 154 -0.99 -10.90 -6.83
CA ASP A 154 -0.89 -9.63 -6.07
C ASP A 154 -1.96 -9.62 -4.98
N VAL A 155 -1.52 -9.68 -3.72
CA VAL A 155 -2.36 -9.81 -2.52
C VAL A 155 -2.42 -8.48 -1.79
N GLY A 156 -3.64 -7.97 -1.57
CA GLY A 156 -3.82 -6.60 -1.10
C GLY A 156 -3.47 -5.61 -2.22
N THR A 157 -4.07 -5.82 -3.40
CA THR A 157 -3.67 -5.12 -4.63
C THR A 157 -3.88 -3.60 -4.58
N GLY A 158 -4.76 -3.10 -3.70
CA GLY A 158 -5.00 -1.67 -3.53
C GLY A 158 -5.37 -0.98 -4.85
N SER A 159 -4.52 -0.09 -5.33
CA SER A 159 -4.68 0.62 -6.61
C SER A 159 -4.49 -0.24 -7.85
N GLY A 160 -3.94 -1.46 -7.71
CA GLY A 160 -3.55 -2.34 -8.81
C GLY A 160 -2.17 -2.04 -9.42
N ILE A 161 -1.40 -1.12 -8.86
CA ILE A 161 -0.12 -0.68 -9.44
C ILE A 161 0.89 -1.82 -9.59
N LEU A 162 0.98 -2.72 -8.60
CA LEU A 162 1.91 -3.86 -8.62
C LEU A 162 1.48 -4.91 -9.64
N ALA A 163 0.18 -5.16 -9.75
CA ALA A 163 -0.39 -6.04 -10.78
C ALA A 163 -0.11 -5.51 -12.20
N ILE A 164 -0.32 -4.20 -12.43
CA ILE A 164 -0.04 -3.54 -13.71
C ILE A 164 1.45 -3.61 -14.02
N ALA A 165 2.31 -3.25 -13.07
CA ALA A 165 3.77 -3.33 -13.24
C ALA A 165 4.22 -4.75 -13.60
N SER A 166 3.71 -5.76 -12.90
CA SER A 166 4.01 -7.16 -13.18
C SER A 166 3.64 -7.56 -14.62
N ARG A 167 2.52 -7.08 -15.12
CA ARG A 167 2.09 -7.33 -16.51
C ARG A 167 3.01 -6.66 -17.54
N LEU A 168 3.38 -5.41 -17.30
CA LEU A 168 4.29 -4.64 -18.16
C LEU A 168 5.70 -5.24 -18.19
N LEU A 169 6.15 -5.88 -17.11
CA LEU A 169 7.42 -6.64 -17.05
C LEU A 169 7.36 -7.98 -17.80
N GLY A 170 6.20 -8.38 -18.33
CA GLY A 170 6.08 -9.57 -19.16
C GLY A 170 5.42 -10.77 -18.48
N ALA A 171 4.89 -10.64 -17.28
CA ALA A 171 4.10 -11.71 -16.67
C ALA A 171 2.97 -12.16 -17.61
N LYS A 172 2.77 -13.47 -17.77
CA LYS A 172 1.74 -14.01 -18.65
C LYS A 172 0.33 -13.67 -18.18
N LYS A 173 0.12 -13.81 -16.89
CA LYS A 173 -1.15 -13.53 -16.21
C LYS A 173 -0.88 -13.03 -14.80
N VAL A 174 -1.75 -12.15 -14.32
CA VAL A 174 -1.76 -11.68 -12.94
C VAL A 174 -3.13 -11.91 -12.33
N ILE A 175 -3.15 -12.42 -11.13
CA ILE A 175 -4.33 -12.48 -10.27
C ILE A 175 -4.13 -11.41 -9.20
N ALA A 176 -5.05 -10.46 -9.11
CA ALA A 176 -5.00 -9.37 -8.14
C ALA A 176 -6.20 -9.46 -7.20
N CYS A 177 -5.97 -9.56 -5.91
CA CYS A 177 -7.05 -9.67 -4.93
C CYS A 177 -6.90 -8.66 -3.81
N ASP A 178 -8.04 -8.27 -3.27
CA ASP A 178 -8.14 -7.44 -2.07
C ASP A 178 -9.40 -7.84 -1.29
N VAL A 179 -9.33 -7.74 0.02
CA VAL A 179 -10.50 -7.99 0.88
C VAL A 179 -11.47 -6.81 0.87
N ASP A 180 -10.97 -5.62 0.53
CA ASP A 180 -11.80 -4.42 0.36
C ASP A 180 -12.39 -4.34 -1.06
N PRO A 181 -13.73 -4.40 -1.20
CA PRO A 181 -14.37 -4.27 -2.50
C PRO A 181 -14.13 -2.90 -3.17
N VAL A 182 -13.85 -1.85 -2.39
CA VAL A 182 -13.51 -0.52 -2.93
C VAL A 182 -12.14 -0.57 -3.61
N ALA A 183 -11.15 -1.17 -2.97
CA ALA A 183 -9.83 -1.38 -3.56
C ALA A 183 -9.91 -2.18 -4.86
N VAL A 184 -10.69 -3.26 -4.90
CA VAL A 184 -10.91 -4.05 -6.12
C VAL A 184 -11.52 -3.23 -7.25
N GLN A 185 -12.46 -2.32 -6.96
CA GLN A 185 -13.04 -1.44 -7.97
C GLN A 185 -12.00 -0.43 -8.50
N VAL A 186 -11.19 0.16 -7.62
CA VAL A 186 -10.11 1.07 -8.00
C VAL A 186 -9.08 0.35 -8.88
N ALA A 187 -8.63 -0.84 -8.45
CA ALA A 187 -7.71 -1.66 -9.24
C ALA A 187 -8.25 -1.94 -10.65
N ARG A 188 -9.51 -2.36 -10.78
CA ARG A 188 -10.15 -2.59 -12.10
C ARG A 188 -10.11 -1.36 -12.98
N ALA A 189 -10.53 -0.21 -12.45
CA ALA A 189 -10.54 1.02 -13.21
C ALA A 189 -9.12 1.42 -13.69
N ASN A 190 -8.11 1.23 -12.85
CA ASN A 190 -6.73 1.48 -13.23
C ASN A 190 -6.20 0.46 -14.26
N ILE A 191 -6.53 -0.83 -14.12
CA ILE A 191 -6.17 -1.87 -15.09
C ILE A 191 -6.78 -1.57 -16.46
N GLU A 192 -8.07 -1.26 -16.52
CA GLU A 192 -8.76 -0.87 -17.76
C GLU A 192 -8.12 0.37 -18.40
N ARG A 193 -7.74 1.37 -17.59
CA ARG A 193 -7.07 2.60 -18.06
C ARG A 193 -5.71 2.35 -18.69
N ASN A 194 -5.00 1.30 -18.24
CA ASN A 194 -3.73 0.89 -18.82
C ASN A 194 -3.88 -0.05 -20.03
N GLY A 195 -5.10 -0.50 -20.34
CA GLY A 195 -5.35 -1.41 -21.45
C GLY A 195 -4.72 -2.79 -21.28
N GLU A 196 -4.46 -3.21 -20.05
CA GLU A 196 -3.79 -4.46 -19.76
C GLU A 196 -4.76 -5.64 -19.75
N ASP A 197 -4.61 -6.52 -20.74
CA ASP A 197 -5.28 -7.81 -20.78
C ASP A 197 -4.49 -8.86 -19.97
N GLY A 198 -5.20 -9.72 -19.26
CA GLY A 198 -4.57 -10.83 -18.50
C GLY A 198 -4.34 -10.52 -17.02
N ILE A 199 -4.92 -9.44 -16.49
CA ILE A 199 -5.03 -9.18 -15.06
C ILE A 199 -6.47 -9.50 -14.63
N TRP A 200 -6.63 -10.44 -13.70
CA TRP A 200 -7.92 -10.82 -13.13
C TRP A 200 -8.02 -10.31 -11.71
N THR A 201 -9.11 -9.62 -11.41
CA THR A 201 -9.36 -9.06 -10.09
C THR A 201 -10.53 -9.76 -9.41
N PHE A 202 -10.41 -10.03 -8.11
CA PHE A 202 -11.53 -10.49 -7.28
C PHE A 202 -11.44 -9.94 -5.85
N CYS A 203 -12.61 -9.86 -5.19
CA CYS A 203 -12.68 -9.51 -3.78
C CYS A 203 -12.56 -10.80 -2.96
N GLY A 204 -11.51 -10.88 -2.14
CA GLY A 204 -11.18 -12.06 -1.34
C GLY A 204 -9.70 -12.15 -1.02
N SER A 205 -9.28 -13.33 -0.58
CA SER A 205 -7.90 -13.61 -0.17
C SER A 205 -7.37 -14.88 -0.86
N LEU A 206 -6.19 -15.33 -0.44
CA LEU A 206 -5.44 -16.45 -1.05
C LEU A 206 -6.18 -17.78 -1.00
N ASP A 207 -7.12 -17.97 -0.09
CA ASP A 207 -7.95 -19.18 0.04
C ASP A 207 -8.71 -19.55 -1.26
N ALA A 208 -9.03 -18.54 -2.09
CA ALA A 208 -9.64 -18.74 -3.40
C ALA A 208 -8.63 -19.18 -4.50
N VAL A 209 -7.35 -19.17 -4.23
CA VAL A 209 -6.29 -19.51 -5.20
C VAL A 209 -5.89 -20.97 -5.06
N ASN A 210 -5.71 -21.65 -6.20
CA ASN A 210 -5.35 -23.07 -6.21
C ASN A 210 -3.94 -23.30 -5.61
N LYS A 211 -3.80 -24.46 -4.95
CA LYS A 211 -2.51 -24.91 -4.44
C LYS A 211 -1.49 -25.10 -5.59
N ASP A 212 -0.20 -24.80 -5.32
CA ASP A 212 0.94 -25.01 -6.22
C ASP A 212 0.71 -24.45 -7.65
N SER A 213 0.04 -23.28 -7.75
CA SER A 213 -0.36 -22.72 -9.05
C SER A 213 0.42 -21.47 -9.44
N VAL A 214 0.93 -20.71 -8.46
CA VAL A 214 1.52 -19.39 -8.63
C VAL A 214 3.06 -19.46 -8.71
N HIS A 215 3.67 -18.70 -9.62
CA HIS A 215 5.12 -18.64 -9.76
C HIS A 215 5.73 -17.55 -8.86
N LEU A 216 5.08 -16.42 -8.76
CA LEU A 216 5.48 -15.30 -7.92
C LEU A 216 4.26 -14.72 -7.22
N ALA A 217 4.36 -14.49 -5.92
CA ALA A 217 3.34 -13.83 -5.11
C ALA A 217 3.90 -12.55 -4.49
N ILE A 218 3.09 -11.50 -4.47
CA ILE A 218 3.43 -10.18 -3.96
C ILE A 218 2.48 -9.86 -2.82
N ALA A 219 3.01 -9.31 -1.73
CA ALA A 219 2.23 -8.70 -0.67
C ALA A 219 2.94 -7.43 -0.18
N ASN A 220 2.30 -6.29 -0.34
CA ASN A 220 2.71 -5.04 0.28
C ASN A 220 1.72 -4.71 1.39
N LEU A 221 1.87 -5.40 2.53
CA LEU A 221 0.95 -5.41 3.66
C LEU A 221 1.72 -5.18 4.97
N THR A 222 1.00 -4.94 6.07
CA THR A 222 1.65 -4.84 7.39
C THR A 222 2.30 -6.16 7.80
N ALA A 223 3.31 -6.09 8.66
CA ALA A 223 4.06 -7.26 9.14
C ALA A 223 3.14 -8.37 9.69
N ASP A 224 2.15 -8.00 10.52
CA ASP A 224 1.20 -8.94 11.11
C ASP A 224 0.41 -9.71 10.03
N LEU A 225 -0.10 -8.99 9.01
CA LEU A 225 -0.83 -9.61 7.91
C LEU A 225 0.07 -10.51 7.04
N VAL A 226 1.32 -10.11 6.82
CA VAL A 226 2.29 -10.95 6.10
C VAL A 226 2.52 -12.25 6.88
N LEU A 227 2.72 -12.18 8.20
CA LEU A 227 2.91 -13.35 9.07
C LEU A 227 1.70 -14.29 9.04
N ASP A 228 0.50 -13.75 9.14
CA ASP A 228 -0.75 -14.53 9.11
C ASP A 228 -0.95 -15.24 7.75
N LEU A 229 -0.46 -14.65 6.66
CA LEU A 229 -0.61 -15.18 5.31
C LEU A 229 0.50 -16.14 4.88
N LEU A 230 1.60 -16.28 5.64
CA LEU A 230 2.72 -17.18 5.28
C LEU A 230 2.28 -18.62 4.98
N PRO A 231 1.38 -19.26 5.74
CA PRO A 231 0.89 -20.60 5.41
C PRO A 231 0.20 -20.67 4.03
N GLU A 232 -0.52 -19.61 3.68
CA GLU A 232 -1.21 -19.54 2.41
C GLU A 232 -0.24 -19.27 1.25
N PHE A 233 0.80 -18.44 1.46
CA PHE A 233 1.87 -18.29 0.46
C PHE A 233 2.57 -19.62 0.20
N ASP A 234 2.90 -20.38 1.25
CA ASP A 234 3.46 -21.72 1.10
C ASP A 234 2.51 -22.64 0.32
N ARG A 235 1.22 -22.56 0.55
CA ARG A 235 0.22 -23.38 -0.15
C ARG A 235 0.09 -23.02 -1.63
N VAL A 236 0.00 -21.74 -1.99
CA VAL A 236 -0.31 -21.32 -3.38
C VAL A 236 0.89 -21.28 -4.30
N LEU A 237 2.09 -21.01 -3.76
CA LEU A 237 3.32 -20.95 -4.55
C LEU A 237 3.74 -22.33 -5.02
N LYS A 238 4.21 -22.39 -6.25
CA LYS A 238 4.87 -23.57 -6.81
C LYS A 238 6.19 -23.83 -6.08
N ARG A 239 6.74 -25.00 -6.30
CA ARG A 239 8.13 -25.30 -5.96
C ARG A 239 9.05 -24.29 -6.65
N HIS A 240 10.00 -23.71 -5.91
CA HIS A 240 10.85 -22.61 -6.35
C HIS A 240 10.08 -21.33 -6.74
N GLY A 241 8.84 -21.21 -6.29
CA GLY A 241 8.07 -19.98 -6.43
C GLY A 241 8.58 -18.88 -5.49
N ILE A 242 8.44 -17.64 -5.93
CA ILE A 242 8.97 -16.47 -5.25
C ILE A 242 7.86 -15.76 -4.49
N ALA A 243 8.15 -15.34 -3.26
CA ALA A 243 7.34 -14.40 -2.48
C ALA A 243 8.08 -13.08 -2.32
N ILE A 244 7.48 -11.97 -2.73
CA ILE A 244 7.95 -10.60 -2.46
C ILE A 244 7.04 -10.03 -1.36
N LEU A 245 7.60 -9.84 -0.18
CA LEU A 245 6.90 -9.43 1.05
C LEU A 245 7.39 -8.05 1.46
N SER A 246 6.51 -7.07 1.44
CA SER A 246 6.80 -5.66 1.71
C SER A 246 5.78 -5.05 2.68
N GLY A 247 5.97 -3.77 3.06
CA GLY A 247 5.15 -3.11 4.07
C GLY A 247 5.57 -3.45 5.50
N ILE A 248 6.80 -3.94 5.66
CA ILE A 248 7.36 -4.42 6.92
C ILE A 248 8.23 -3.30 7.51
N LEU A 249 7.95 -2.88 8.74
CA LEU A 249 8.86 -1.99 9.46
C LEU A 249 10.12 -2.76 9.92
N LEU A 250 11.27 -2.09 9.87
CA LEU A 250 12.56 -2.68 10.31
C LEU A 250 12.51 -3.21 11.74
N ASP A 251 11.70 -2.62 12.60
CA ASP A 251 11.52 -3.07 14.00
C ASP A 251 10.91 -4.48 14.10
N HIS A 252 10.19 -4.95 13.06
CA HIS A 252 9.63 -6.30 12.95
C HIS A 252 10.53 -7.27 12.18
N SER A 253 11.70 -6.84 11.72
CA SER A 253 12.54 -7.60 10.80
C SER A 253 13.01 -8.95 11.37
N ASP A 254 13.36 -9.01 12.67
CA ASP A 254 13.85 -10.23 13.30
C ASP A 254 12.72 -11.26 13.47
N GLU A 255 11.54 -10.82 13.88
CA GLU A 255 10.35 -11.68 14.02
C GLU A 255 9.94 -12.28 12.68
N ILE A 256 9.94 -11.46 11.62
CA ILE A 256 9.61 -11.90 10.26
C ILE A 256 10.62 -12.92 9.75
N ARG A 257 11.93 -12.67 9.91
CA ARG A 257 12.98 -13.61 9.48
C ARG A 257 12.87 -14.95 10.21
N GLU A 258 12.66 -14.91 11.53
CA GLU A 258 12.50 -16.13 12.32
C GLU A 258 11.27 -16.92 11.86
N THR A 259 10.16 -16.24 11.61
CA THR A 259 8.90 -16.89 11.20
C THR A 259 9.01 -17.46 9.78
N ILE A 260 9.57 -16.71 8.81
CA ILE A 260 9.85 -17.19 7.46
C ILE A 260 10.70 -18.46 7.50
N GLY A 261 11.73 -18.51 8.37
CA GLY A 261 12.57 -19.68 8.55
C GLY A 261 11.86 -20.93 9.12
N ARG A 262 10.67 -20.78 9.69
CA ARG A 262 9.83 -21.91 10.15
C ARG A 262 8.95 -22.49 9.05
N PHE A 263 8.77 -21.77 7.96
CA PHE A 263 8.10 -22.20 6.74
C PHE A 263 9.15 -22.63 5.70
N HIS A 264 8.70 -23.13 4.58
CA HIS A 264 9.58 -23.65 3.51
C HIS A 264 10.18 -22.52 2.63
N PHE A 265 10.61 -21.42 3.25
CA PHE A 265 11.16 -20.27 2.54
C PHE A 265 12.61 -19.98 2.92
N THR A 266 13.39 -19.59 1.93
CA THR A 266 14.72 -18.97 2.12
C THR A 266 14.70 -17.53 1.60
N ILE A 267 15.19 -16.61 2.40
CA ILE A 267 15.33 -15.20 2.02
C ILE A 267 16.54 -15.09 1.09
N TYR A 268 16.33 -14.59 -0.12
CA TYR A 268 17.37 -14.37 -1.14
C TYR A 268 17.79 -12.93 -1.21
N GLU A 269 16.89 -11.98 -0.97
CA GLU A 269 17.16 -10.57 -1.07
C GLU A 269 16.42 -9.80 0.00
N GLU A 270 17.08 -8.77 0.54
CA GLU A 270 16.51 -7.79 1.45
C GLU A 270 16.76 -6.40 0.88
N LEU A 271 15.71 -5.63 0.68
CA LEU A 271 15.77 -4.23 0.27
C LEU A 271 15.23 -3.35 1.39
N THR A 272 15.91 -2.25 1.66
CA THR A 272 15.50 -1.30 2.71
C THR A 272 15.46 0.13 2.19
N ARG A 273 14.47 0.91 2.67
CA ARG A 273 14.37 2.34 2.41
C ARG A 273 13.68 3.01 3.59
N GLY A 274 14.33 4.04 4.18
CA GLY A 274 13.85 4.65 5.41
C GLY A 274 13.73 3.60 6.53
N GLN A 275 12.54 3.42 7.04
CA GLN A 275 12.22 2.43 8.08
C GLN A 275 11.57 1.15 7.54
N TRP A 276 11.53 0.97 6.21
CA TRP A 276 10.81 -0.10 5.56
C TRP A 276 11.73 -1.18 5.01
N LEU A 277 11.25 -2.41 5.05
CA LEU A 277 11.91 -3.62 4.58
C LEU A 277 11.02 -4.33 3.55
N THR A 278 11.65 -4.81 2.50
CA THR A 278 11.08 -5.76 1.53
C THR A 278 11.96 -6.99 1.47
N LEU A 279 11.35 -8.15 1.57
CA LEU A 279 12.01 -9.45 1.50
C LEU A 279 11.59 -10.18 0.23
N THR A 280 12.56 -10.72 -0.48
CA THR A 280 12.31 -11.68 -1.56
C THR A 280 12.72 -13.07 -1.10
N CYS A 281 11.77 -13.98 -1.09
CA CYS A 281 11.92 -15.33 -0.56
C CYS A 281 11.60 -16.37 -1.64
N GLU A 282 12.36 -17.47 -1.68
CA GLU A 282 12.06 -18.62 -2.52
C GLU A 282 11.49 -19.77 -1.69
N LYS A 283 10.39 -20.36 -2.17
CA LYS A 283 9.82 -21.58 -1.58
C LYS A 283 10.66 -22.81 -1.91
N HIS A 284 11.09 -23.53 -0.89
CA HIS A 284 11.73 -24.84 -1.02
C HIS A 284 10.71 -25.98 -0.92
N VAL A 285 11.18 -27.17 -1.24
CA VAL A 285 10.42 -28.41 -1.02
C VAL A 285 10.70 -28.89 0.40
N ALA A 286 9.64 -29.21 1.10
CA ALA A 286 9.72 -29.96 2.34
C ALA A 286 10.29 -31.35 2.10
#